data_a9dfedda0af9fdab217718d9079f6b02
#
_entry.id   a9dfedda0af9fdab217718d9079f6b02
#
_cell.length_a   1.000
_cell.length_b   1.000
_cell.length_c   1.000
_cell.angle_alpha   90.00
_cell.angle_beta   90.00
_cell.angle_gamma   90.00
#
_symmetry.space_group_name_H-M   'P 1'
#
loop_
_entity.id
_entity.type
_entity.pdbx_description
1 polymer ?
#
loop_
_entity_poly.entity_id
_entity_poly.type
_entity_poly.pdbx_seq_one_letter_code
_entity_poly.pdbx_strand_id
1 'polypeptide(L)'
;MLTILIVTVLHVVVGEMVPKNIAFSVPDRAVLILAPALMGVAFVFKPFIWVLNAMANGLVRLSGFEPKDEAQSVFTLDEMATIVEQSQKEGMFDDRAGAVSATIEFTSKKVHDITVPIADIVSLREGATPTDVEREVAQRGFSRYVLLDDSGEPTGYIHLKDVIGRDNDDPIPAKRIRQLTSLYRGLDLEDALAQLRRTGAHIARVFDADGDTVGVLFLEDIIEELIGEVQDATRRR
;
A
#
# COMPACT_ATOMS: atom_id res chain seq x y z
N MET A 1 6.74 -16.83 61.40
CA MET A 1 5.77 -16.17 60.52
C MET A 1 6.30 -14.84 59.99
N LEU A 2 6.68 -13.88 60.82
CA LEU A 2 7.19 -12.56 60.36
C LEU A 2 8.42 -12.67 59.45
N THR A 3 9.39 -13.53 59.80
CA THR A 3 10.62 -13.76 59.03
C THR A 3 10.33 -14.28 57.62
N ILE A 4 9.40 -15.22 57.48
CA ILE A 4 9.00 -15.77 56.18
C ILE A 4 8.34 -14.69 55.35
N LEU A 5 7.46 -13.87 55.91
CA LEU A 5 6.80 -12.76 55.24
C LEU A 5 7.85 -11.74 54.71
N ILE A 6 8.81 -11.34 55.56
CA ILE A 6 9.86 -10.41 55.16
C ILE A 6 10.72 -10.97 54.04
N VAL A 7 11.13 -12.25 54.14
CA VAL A 7 11.93 -12.90 53.09
C VAL A 7 11.15 -12.99 51.80
N THR A 8 9.86 -13.36 51.84
CA THR A 8 9.01 -13.43 50.65
C THR A 8 8.85 -12.04 49.97
N VAL A 9 8.55 -11.00 50.75
CA VAL A 9 8.42 -9.64 50.23
C VAL A 9 9.76 -9.16 49.61
N LEU A 10 10.87 -9.42 50.29
CA LEU A 10 12.20 -9.04 49.79
C LEU A 10 12.54 -9.79 48.48
N HIS A 11 12.21 -11.07 48.41
CA HIS A 11 12.43 -11.89 47.24
C HIS A 11 11.60 -11.38 46.04
N VAL A 12 10.30 -11.12 46.21
CA VAL A 12 9.44 -10.61 45.16
C VAL A 12 9.85 -9.22 44.70
N VAL A 13 10.11 -8.30 45.67
CA VAL A 13 10.46 -6.91 45.30
C VAL A 13 11.82 -6.84 44.63
N VAL A 14 12.87 -7.41 45.27
CA VAL A 14 14.25 -7.27 44.78
C VAL A 14 14.58 -8.29 43.69
N GLY A 15 14.02 -9.51 43.78
CA GLY A 15 14.31 -10.59 42.82
C GLY A 15 13.49 -10.53 41.54
N GLU A 16 12.30 -9.91 41.59
CA GLU A 16 11.40 -9.89 40.40
C GLU A 16 11.01 -8.47 39.96
N MET A 17 10.42 -7.66 40.89
CA MET A 17 9.84 -6.36 40.48
C MET A 17 10.91 -5.33 40.10
N VAL A 18 12.02 -5.23 40.84
CA VAL A 18 13.09 -4.27 40.54
C VAL A 18 13.77 -4.57 39.20
N PRO A 19 14.24 -5.78 38.93
CA PRO A 19 14.84 -6.12 37.64
C PRO A 19 13.88 -5.87 36.47
N LYS A 20 12.59 -6.25 36.61
CA LYS A 20 11.56 -6.04 35.62
C LYS A 20 11.34 -4.55 35.31
N ASN A 21 11.21 -3.72 36.37
CA ASN A 21 11.00 -2.28 36.19
C ASN A 21 12.22 -1.59 35.57
N ILE A 22 13.45 -2.03 35.91
CA ILE A 22 14.69 -1.51 35.29
C ILE A 22 14.70 -1.88 33.80
N ALA A 23 14.33 -3.12 33.44
CA ALA A 23 14.30 -3.56 32.05
C ALA A 23 13.28 -2.77 31.20
N PHE A 24 12.14 -2.39 31.79
CA PHE A 24 11.15 -1.54 31.11
C PHE A 24 11.56 -0.06 31.03
N SER A 25 12.25 0.45 32.06
CA SER A 25 12.62 1.88 32.14
C SER A 25 13.82 2.23 31.25
N VAL A 26 14.76 1.30 31.06
CA VAL A 26 16.01 1.48 30.28
C VAL A 26 16.33 0.21 29.48
N PRO A 27 15.48 -0.12 28.48
CA PRO A 27 15.57 -1.39 27.75
C PRO A 27 16.91 -1.57 27.05
N ASP A 28 17.47 -0.52 26.44
CA ASP A 28 18.74 -0.59 25.71
C ASP A 28 19.92 -0.98 26.61
N ARG A 29 20.00 -0.40 27.79
CA ARG A 29 21.08 -0.72 28.74
C ARG A 29 20.89 -2.10 29.37
N ALA A 30 19.64 -2.46 29.67
CA ALA A 30 19.30 -3.78 30.19
C ALA A 30 19.72 -4.89 29.22
N VAL A 31 19.42 -4.72 27.91
CA VAL A 31 19.84 -5.66 26.86
C VAL A 31 21.36 -5.77 26.77
N LEU A 32 22.08 -4.65 26.73
CA LEU A 32 23.55 -4.65 26.62
C LEU A 32 24.23 -5.38 27.81
N ILE A 33 23.66 -5.32 29.01
CA ILE A 33 24.20 -5.99 30.20
C ILE A 33 23.81 -7.47 30.23
N LEU A 34 22.54 -7.79 29.88
CA LEU A 34 22.00 -9.15 30.01
C LEU A 34 22.34 -10.05 28.79
N ALA A 35 22.46 -9.48 27.60
CA ALA A 35 22.71 -10.26 26.39
C ALA A 35 23.99 -11.12 26.43
N PRO A 36 25.16 -10.61 26.90
CA PRO A 36 26.37 -11.44 27.01
C PRO A 36 26.19 -12.62 27.95
N ALA A 37 25.53 -12.40 29.12
CA ALA A 37 25.26 -13.46 30.07
C ALA A 37 24.31 -14.51 29.50
N LEU A 38 23.22 -14.08 28.85
CA LEU A 38 22.28 -14.97 28.17
C LEU A 38 22.92 -15.75 27.01
N MET A 39 23.80 -15.11 26.23
CA MET A 39 24.56 -15.79 25.18
C MET A 39 25.49 -16.88 25.75
N GLY A 40 26.13 -16.61 26.88
CA GLY A 40 26.96 -17.61 27.59
C GLY A 40 26.13 -18.81 28.03
N VAL A 41 24.98 -18.58 28.66
CA VAL A 41 24.06 -19.63 29.07
C VAL A 41 23.52 -20.40 27.85
N ALA A 42 23.08 -19.69 26.80
CA ALA A 42 22.59 -20.30 25.57
C ALA A 42 23.66 -21.18 24.91
N PHE A 43 24.92 -20.76 24.90
CA PHE A 43 26.03 -21.55 24.34
C PHE A 43 26.23 -22.87 25.11
N VAL A 44 26.19 -22.85 26.43
CA VAL A 44 26.32 -24.05 27.28
C VAL A 44 25.16 -25.00 27.07
N PHE A 45 23.93 -24.47 26.97
CA PHE A 45 22.72 -25.29 26.78
C PHE A 45 22.39 -25.62 25.33
N LYS A 46 23.14 -25.10 24.35
CA LYS A 46 22.92 -25.31 22.93
C LYS A 46 22.69 -26.77 22.53
N PRO A 47 23.53 -27.74 22.99
CA PRO A 47 23.32 -29.16 22.61
C PRO A 47 22.00 -29.71 23.16
N PHE A 48 21.60 -29.29 24.35
CA PHE A 48 20.35 -29.71 24.97
C PHE A 48 19.13 -29.11 24.24
N ILE A 49 19.19 -27.84 23.94
CA ILE A 49 18.17 -27.13 23.16
C ILE A 49 18.01 -27.77 21.76
N TRP A 50 19.12 -28.13 21.11
CA TRP A 50 19.09 -28.79 19.82
C TRP A 50 18.36 -30.15 19.87
N VAL A 51 18.60 -30.97 20.92
CA VAL A 51 17.89 -32.24 21.11
C VAL A 51 16.40 -32.03 21.31
N LEU A 52 16.02 -31.06 22.16
CA LEU A 52 14.62 -30.73 22.40
C LEU A 52 13.90 -30.27 21.13
N ASN A 53 14.54 -29.38 20.36
CA ASN A 53 14.00 -28.92 19.10
C ASN A 53 13.88 -30.05 18.05
N ALA A 54 14.87 -30.94 18.00
CA ALA A 54 14.81 -32.09 17.11
C ALA A 54 13.65 -33.03 17.47
N MET A 55 13.40 -33.25 18.75
CA MET A 55 12.27 -34.04 19.22
C MET A 55 10.94 -33.35 18.93
N ALA A 56 10.82 -32.05 19.21
CA ALA A 56 9.63 -31.27 18.93
C ALA A 56 9.29 -31.24 17.43
N ASN A 57 10.28 -30.94 16.60
CA ASN A 57 10.13 -30.92 15.14
C ASN A 57 9.79 -32.33 14.58
N GLY A 58 10.34 -33.40 15.20
CA GLY A 58 9.97 -34.77 14.86
C GLY A 58 8.48 -35.06 15.13
N LEU A 59 7.97 -34.64 16.26
CA LEU A 59 6.53 -34.79 16.62
C LEU A 59 5.62 -33.98 15.69
N VAL A 60 6.02 -32.73 15.34
CA VAL A 60 5.27 -31.88 14.41
C VAL A 60 5.20 -32.53 13.03
N ARG A 61 6.32 -33.07 12.51
CA ARG A 61 6.35 -33.80 11.24
C ARG A 61 5.49 -35.07 11.26
N LEU A 62 5.51 -35.82 12.36
CA LEU A 62 4.64 -37.00 12.53
C LEU A 62 3.16 -36.63 12.52
N SER A 63 2.79 -35.44 12.95
CA SER A 63 1.43 -34.92 12.91
C SER A 63 1.04 -34.34 11.52
N GLY A 64 1.92 -34.42 10.50
CA GLY A 64 1.65 -33.97 9.13
C GLY A 64 1.85 -32.46 8.91
N PHE A 65 2.46 -31.75 9.86
CA PHE A 65 2.75 -30.31 9.72
C PHE A 65 4.24 -30.07 9.43
N GLU A 66 4.53 -29.02 8.67
CA GLU A 66 5.90 -28.54 8.50
C GLU A 66 6.28 -27.64 9.67
N PRO A 67 7.36 -27.95 10.41
CA PRO A 67 7.83 -27.07 11.47
C PRO A 67 8.34 -25.76 10.86
N LYS A 68 7.83 -24.61 11.32
CA LYS A 68 8.34 -23.30 10.96
C LYS A 68 9.43 -22.89 11.95
N ASP A 69 10.59 -22.46 11.44
CA ASP A 69 11.62 -21.87 12.29
C ASP A 69 11.15 -20.49 12.78
N GLU A 70 11.04 -20.32 14.10
CA GLU A 70 10.62 -19.06 14.75
C GLU A 70 11.54 -17.87 14.44
N ALA A 71 12.71 -18.12 13.84
CA ALA A 71 13.69 -17.08 13.52
C ALA A 71 13.39 -16.27 12.24
N GLN A 72 12.34 -16.59 11.50
CA GLN A 72 11.89 -15.81 10.35
C GLN A 72 10.57 -15.11 10.70
N SER A 73 10.63 -14.12 11.56
CA SER A 73 9.57 -13.11 11.64
C SER A 73 9.65 -12.22 10.41
N VAL A 74 9.26 -12.77 9.26
CA VAL A 74 8.87 -11.96 8.12
C VAL A 74 7.51 -11.41 8.49
N PHE A 75 7.48 -10.15 8.94
CA PHE A 75 6.22 -9.47 9.19
C PHE A 75 5.44 -9.40 7.89
N THR A 76 4.19 -9.83 7.92
CA THR A 76 3.26 -9.63 6.82
C THR A 76 2.89 -8.15 6.73
N LEU A 77 2.39 -7.70 5.57
CA LEU A 77 1.92 -6.32 5.40
C LEU A 77 0.85 -5.95 6.45
N ASP A 78 -0.04 -6.90 6.78
CA ASP A 78 -1.08 -6.71 7.80
C ASP A 78 -0.49 -6.53 9.21
N GLU A 79 0.56 -7.28 9.54
CA GLU A 79 1.28 -7.11 10.80
C GLU A 79 2.02 -5.77 10.85
N MET A 80 2.62 -5.34 9.73
CA MET A 80 3.25 -4.01 9.63
C MET A 80 2.22 -2.89 9.79
N ALA A 81 1.05 -3.00 9.15
CA ALA A 81 -0.05 -2.05 9.31
C ALA A 81 -0.47 -1.94 10.78
N THR A 82 -0.64 -3.08 11.45
CA THR A 82 -1.01 -3.14 12.88
C THR A 82 0.06 -2.48 13.76
N ILE A 83 1.35 -2.72 13.50
CA ILE A 83 2.47 -2.11 14.26
C ILE A 83 2.47 -0.59 14.08
N VAL A 84 2.26 -0.10 12.85
CA VAL A 84 2.19 1.34 12.55
C VAL A 84 1.02 1.97 13.29
N GLU A 85 -0.19 1.38 13.20
CA GLU A 85 -1.38 1.87 13.89
C GLU A 85 -1.20 1.93 15.41
N GLN A 86 -0.60 0.89 16.00
CA GLN A 86 -0.34 0.86 17.43
C GLN A 86 0.71 1.92 17.84
N SER A 87 1.77 2.07 17.05
CA SER A 87 2.81 3.09 17.31
C SER A 87 2.26 4.52 17.23
N GLN A 88 1.28 4.76 16.35
CA GLN A 88 0.56 6.04 16.28
C GLN A 88 -0.28 6.27 17.55
N LYS A 89 -1.05 5.27 17.99
CA LYS A 89 -1.88 5.35 19.21
C LYS A 89 -1.06 5.60 20.47
N GLU A 90 0.15 5.05 20.52
CA GLU A 90 1.08 5.23 21.64
C GLU A 90 1.90 6.53 21.53
N GLY A 91 1.72 7.31 20.46
CA GLY A 91 2.43 8.58 20.23
C GLY A 91 3.92 8.42 19.94
N MET A 92 4.38 7.21 19.62
CA MET A 92 5.77 6.92 19.27
C MET A 92 6.08 7.22 17.80
N PHE A 93 5.04 7.28 16.95
CA PHE A 93 5.13 7.55 15.53
C PHE A 93 4.05 8.56 15.11
N ASP A 94 4.46 9.66 14.48
CA ASP A 94 3.58 10.74 14.03
C ASP A 94 3.46 10.73 12.50
N ASP A 95 2.46 10.00 11.98
CA ASP A 95 2.10 10.00 10.56
C ASP A 95 1.00 11.05 10.30
N ARG A 96 1.36 12.35 10.48
CA ARG A 96 0.41 13.46 10.31
C ARG A 96 -0.19 13.55 8.92
N ALA A 97 0.52 13.08 7.93
CA ALA A 97 0.04 13.08 6.54
C ALA A 97 -0.69 11.79 6.15
N GLY A 98 -0.69 10.76 7.02
CA GLY A 98 -1.23 9.44 6.69
C GLY A 98 -0.43 8.70 5.59
N ALA A 99 0.73 9.21 5.22
CA ALA A 99 1.47 8.73 4.06
C ALA A 99 2.02 7.31 4.22
N VAL A 100 2.42 6.93 5.44
CA VAL A 100 2.92 5.56 5.70
C VAL A 100 1.77 4.57 5.66
N SER A 101 0.65 4.91 6.29
CA SER A 101 -0.57 4.09 6.26
C SER A 101 -1.10 3.94 4.84
N ALA A 102 -1.19 5.04 4.06
CA ALA A 102 -1.59 5.02 2.66
C ALA A 102 -0.64 4.17 1.80
N THR A 103 0.68 4.23 2.02
CA THR A 103 1.65 3.41 1.29
C THR A 103 1.45 1.92 1.56
N ILE A 104 1.21 1.53 2.81
CA ILE A 104 0.96 0.13 3.16
C ILE A 104 -0.35 -0.35 2.51
N GLU A 105 -1.41 0.47 2.57
CA GLU A 105 -2.69 0.15 1.97
C GLU A 105 -2.58 0.05 0.43
N PHE A 106 -1.85 0.97 -0.20
CA PHE A 106 -1.57 0.97 -1.63
C PHE A 106 -0.96 -0.34 -2.13
N THR A 107 0.00 -0.91 -1.37
CA THR A 107 0.66 -2.17 -1.73
C THR A 107 -0.29 -3.38 -1.73
N SER A 108 -1.43 -3.28 -1.04
CA SER A 108 -2.46 -4.33 -1.02
C SER A 108 -3.52 -4.17 -2.11
N LYS A 109 -3.61 -3.00 -2.75
CA LYS A 109 -4.65 -2.68 -3.74
C LYS A 109 -4.33 -3.21 -5.14
N LYS A 110 -5.40 -3.47 -5.88
CA LYS A 110 -5.37 -3.88 -7.29
C LYS A 110 -6.03 -2.84 -8.18
N VAL A 111 -5.76 -2.93 -9.47
CA VAL A 111 -6.33 -2.04 -10.50
C VAL A 111 -7.85 -1.90 -10.38
N HIS A 112 -8.56 -3.01 -10.11
CA HIS A 112 -10.03 -2.97 -10.03
C HIS A 112 -10.57 -2.15 -8.85
N ASP A 113 -9.78 -1.94 -7.79
CA ASP A 113 -10.22 -1.21 -6.59
C ASP A 113 -10.43 0.29 -6.86
N ILE A 114 -9.70 0.84 -7.84
CA ILE A 114 -9.77 2.25 -8.23
C ILE A 114 -10.13 2.47 -9.71
N THR A 115 -10.61 1.43 -10.40
CA THR A 115 -11.08 1.54 -11.77
C THR A 115 -12.39 2.32 -11.83
N VAL A 116 -12.44 3.35 -12.66
CA VAL A 116 -13.65 4.13 -12.92
C VAL A 116 -14.43 3.47 -14.07
N PRO A 117 -15.70 3.06 -13.86
CA PRO A 117 -16.52 2.48 -14.93
C PRO A 117 -16.71 3.46 -16.10
N ILE A 118 -16.84 2.94 -17.32
CA ILE A 118 -17.06 3.78 -18.53
C ILE A 118 -18.30 4.66 -18.40
N ALA A 119 -19.33 4.19 -17.73
CA ALA A 119 -20.57 4.95 -17.54
C ALA A 119 -20.41 6.19 -16.64
N ASP A 120 -19.38 6.22 -15.81
CA ASP A 120 -19.16 7.27 -14.79
C ASP A 120 -18.13 8.32 -15.26
N ILE A 121 -17.45 8.08 -16.40
CA ILE A 121 -16.48 9.05 -16.93
C ILE A 121 -17.17 10.08 -17.84
N VAL A 122 -16.59 11.29 -17.85
CA VAL A 122 -16.91 12.28 -18.87
C VAL A 122 -16.06 11.99 -20.11
N SER A 123 -16.68 11.57 -21.18
CA SER A 123 -16.03 11.15 -22.42
C SER A 123 -16.51 11.97 -23.62
N LEU A 124 -15.76 11.90 -24.71
CA LEU A 124 -16.13 12.42 -26.01
C LEU A 124 -16.23 11.25 -27.02
N ARG A 125 -16.91 11.46 -28.11
CA ARG A 125 -16.94 10.50 -29.20
C ARG A 125 -15.74 10.65 -30.12
N GLU A 126 -15.36 9.58 -30.79
CA GLU A 126 -14.43 9.68 -31.93
C GLU A 126 -14.94 10.70 -32.94
N GLY A 127 -14.01 11.44 -33.53
CA GLY A 127 -14.36 12.55 -34.42
C GLY A 127 -14.71 13.87 -33.74
N ALA A 128 -14.56 13.94 -32.41
CA ALA A 128 -14.74 15.19 -31.66
C ALA A 128 -13.82 16.31 -32.21
N THR A 129 -14.36 17.53 -32.20
CA THR A 129 -13.66 18.74 -32.62
C THR A 129 -12.98 19.47 -31.46
N PRO A 130 -12.03 20.39 -31.70
CA PRO A 130 -11.50 21.27 -30.68
C PRO A 130 -12.58 22.01 -29.90
N THR A 131 -13.62 22.49 -30.57
CA THR A 131 -14.77 23.18 -29.97
C THR A 131 -15.54 22.28 -28.99
N ASP A 132 -15.67 20.99 -29.28
CA ASP A 132 -16.31 20.03 -28.37
C ASP A 132 -15.50 19.87 -27.09
N VAL A 133 -14.18 19.73 -27.22
CA VAL A 133 -13.28 19.63 -26.05
C VAL A 133 -13.35 20.90 -25.21
N GLU A 134 -13.27 22.10 -25.82
CA GLU A 134 -13.33 23.37 -25.11
C GLU A 134 -14.67 23.54 -24.39
N ARG A 135 -15.76 23.11 -24.99
CA ARG A 135 -17.10 23.12 -24.37
C ARG A 135 -17.15 22.24 -23.11
N GLU A 136 -16.65 21.01 -23.21
CA GLU A 136 -16.61 20.10 -22.07
C GLU A 136 -15.67 20.62 -20.95
N VAL A 137 -14.52 21.18 -21.31
CA VAL A 137 -13.60 21.83 -20.36
C VAL A 137 -14.29 22.98 -19.62
N ALA A 138 -15.03 23.82 -20.35
CA ALA A 138 -15.74 24.95 -19.75
C ALA A 138 -16.84 24.51 -18.78
N GLN A 139 -17.48 23.38 -19.03
CA GLN A 139 -18.56 22.84 -18.20
C GLN A 139 -18.07 21.99 -17.03
N ARG A 140 -17.05 21.16 -17.25
CA ARG A 140 -16.59 20.11 -16.32
C ARG A 140 -15.25 20.40 -15.66
N GLY A 141 -14.39 21.20 -16.32
CA GLY A 141 -13.09 21.60 -15.78
C GLY A 141 -11.97 20.56 -15.91
N PHE A 142 -12.22 19.40 -16.54
CA PHE A 142 -11.19 18.39 -16.71
C PHE A 142 -10.19 18.76 -17.81
N SER A 143 -8.95 18.33 -17.66
CA SER A 143 -7.90 18.57 -18.67
C SER A 143 -7.75 17.44 -19.69
N ARG A 144 -8.34 16.26 -19.43
CA ARG A 144 -8.26 15.07 -20.27
C ARG A 144 -9.63 14.44 -20.46
N TYR A 145 -9.90 14.00 -21.68
CA TYR A 145 -11.17 13.37 -22.06
C TYR A 145 -10.89 12.09 -22.83
N VAL A 146 -11.47 11.00 -22.38
CA VAL A 146 -11.43 9.70 -23.07
C VAL A 146 -12.29 9.77 -24.32
N LEU A 147 -11.82 9.21 -25.43
CA LEU A 147 -12.60 9.03 -26.65
C LEU A 147 -13.22 7.64 -26.67
N LEU A 148 -14.50 7.58 -26.96
CA LEU A 148 -15.24 6.34 -27.15
C LEU A 148 -15.62 6.20 -28.62
N ASP A 149 -15.54 4.99 -29.17
CA ASP A 149 -16.08 4.64 -30.44
C ASP A 149 -17.63 4.47 -30.43
N ASP A 150 -18.21 4.06 -31.55
CA ASP A 150 -19.65 3.84 -31.65
C ASP A 150 -20.15 2.66 -30.80
N SER A 151 -19.27 1.74 -30.44
CA SER A 151 -19.59 0.62 -29.54
C SER A 151 -19.48 0.97 -28.07
N GLY A 152 -18.92 2.14 -27.75
CA GLY A 152 -18.64 2.60 -26.38
C GLY A 152 -17.28 2.16 -25.84
N GLU A 153 -16.40 1.62 -26.68
CA GLU A 153 -15.05 1.22 -26.31
C GLU A 153 -14.08 2.42 -26.30
N PRO A 154 -13.20 2.52 -25.30
CA PRO A 154 -12.21 3.59 -25.22
C PRO A 154 -11.06 3.36 -26.21
N THR A 155 -10.92 4.26 -27.18
CA THR A 155 -9.92 4.17 -28.26
C THR A 155 -8.69 5.05 -28.04
N GLY A 156 -8.82 6.08 -27.21
CA GLY A 156 -7.76 7.01 -26.91
C GLY A 156 -8.20 8.10 -25.95
N TYR A 157 -7.37 9.10 -25.77
CA TYR A 157 -7.75 10.30 -25.01
C TYR A 157 -7.11 11.56 -25.57
N ILE A 158 -7.75 12.68 -25.32
CA ILE A 158 -7.30 14.01 -25.71
C ILE A 158 -6.92 14.80 -24.46
N HIS A 159 -5.82 15.53 -24.52
CA HIS A 159 -5.46 16.51 -23.53
C HIS A 159 -5.77 17.91 -24.05
N LEU A 160 -6.38 18.76 -23.25
CA LEU A 160 -6.72 20.16 -23.60
C LEU A 160 -5.56 20.91 -24.30
N LYS A 161 -4.32 20.72 -23.84
CA LYS A 161 -3.13 21.35 -24.45
C LYS A 161 -2.92 20.98 -25.92
N ASP A 162 -3.45 19.84 -26.36
CA ASP A 162 -3.26 19.37 -27.75
C ASP A 162 -4.20 20.07 -28.73
N VAL A 163 -5.24 20.78 -28.22
CA VAL A 163 -6.28 21.44 -29.00
C VAL A 163 -6.39 22.96 -28.78
N ILE A 164 -5.82 23.50 -27.72
CA ILE A 164 -5.87 24.95 -27.43
C ILE A 164 -5.35 25.79 -28.61
N GLY A 165 -6.08 26.89 -28.90
CA GLY A 165 -5.71 27.88 -29.92
C GLY A 165 -5.97 27.41 -31.36
N ARG A 166 -6.91 26.47 -31.53
CA ARG A 166 -7.35 26.01 -32.85
C ARG A 166 -8.81 26.38 -33.07
N ASP A 167 -9.01 27.26 -34.00
CA ASP A 167 -10.34 27.80 -34.38
C ASP A 167 -10.99 26.99 -35.50
N ASN A 168 -10.94 25.66 -35.47
CA ASN A 168 -11.59 24.89 -36.50
C ASN A 168 -12.48 23.79 -35.89
N ASP A 169 -13.64 23.62 -36.53
CA ASP A 169 -14.60 22.56 -36.23
C ASP A 169 -14.27 21.26 -36.98
N ASP A 170 -13.06 21.11 -37.50
CA ASP A 170 -12.62 19.87 -38.09
C ASP A 170 -12.31 18.82 -36.99
N PRO A 171 -12.56 17.54 -37.27
CA PRO A 171 -12.23 16.47 -36.36
C PRO A 171 -10.75 16.49 -35.95
N ILE A 172 -10.46 16.24 -34.66
CA ILE A 172 -9.11 16.19 -34.12
C ILE A 172 -8.32 15.08 -34.80
N PRO A 173 -7.19 15.39 -35.47
CA PRO A 173 -6.43 14.38 -36.20
C PRO A 173 -5.84 13.32 -35.30
N ALA A 174 -5.80 12.06 -35.74
CA ALA A 174 -5.32 10.90 -34.99
C ALA A 174 -3.93 11.07 -34.34
N LYS A 175 -3.03 11.83 -34.97
CA LYS A 175 -1.69 12.15 -34.42
C LYS A 175 -1.71 12.93 -33.11
N ARG A 176 -2.85 13.50 -32.71
CA ARG A 176 -3.07 14.24 -31.47
C ARG A 176 -3.85 13.47 -30.43
N ILE A 177 -4.45 12.37 -30.85
CA ILE A 177 -5.11 11.43 -29.97
C ILE A 177 -4.01 10.60 -29.30
N ARG A 178 -3.98 10.65 -27.98
CA ARG A 178 -3.02 9.89 -27.18
C ARG A 178 -3.53 8.48 -26.98
N GLN A 179 -2.63 7.51 -27.06
CA GLN A 179 -2.99 6.11 -26.89
C GLN A 179 -3.19 5.77 -25.41
N LEU A 180 -4.14 4.87 -25.16
CA LEU A 180 -4.36 4.26 -23.85
C LEU A 180 -3.38 3.10 -23.66
N THR A 181 -2.90 2.93 -22.45
CA THR A 181 -2.26 1.68 -22.01
C THR A 181 -3.36 0.72 -21.59
N SER A 182 -3.23 -0.58 -21.85
CA SER A 182 -4.19 -1.59 -21.39
C SER A 182 -3.66 -2.28 -20.14
N LEU A 183 -4.50 -2.37 -19.10
CA LEU A 183 -4.17 -2.99 -17.81
C LEU A 183 -5.20 -4.06 -17.48
N TYR A 184 -4.72 -5.20 -16.97
CA TYR A 184 -5.60 -6.24 -16.46
C TYR A 184 -6.16 -5.82 -15.09
N ARG A 185 -7.46 -6.02 -14.86
CA ARG A 185 -8.16 -5.60 -13.64
C ARG A 185 -7.58 -6.19 -12.35
N GLY A 186 -6.99 -7.39 -12.42
CA GLY A 186 -6.38 -8.10 -11.28
C GLY A 186 -4.91 -7.78 -11.04
N LEU A 187 -4.31 -6.87 -11.82
CA LEU A 187 -2.92 -6.43 -11.66
C LEU A 187 -2.77 -5.63 -10.36
N ASP A 188 -1.64 -5.77 -9.69
CA ASP A 188 -1.31 -4.98 -8.51
C ASP A 188 -1.09 -3.51 -8.89
N LEU A 189 -1.51 -2.61 -8.01
CA LEU A 189 -1.53 -1.18 -8.30
C LEU A 189 -0.12 -0.60 -8.50
N GLU A 190 0.88 -1.17 -7.82
CA GLU A 190 2.31 -0.83 -8.01
C GLU A 190 2.78 -1.15 -9.44
N ASP A 191 2.41 -2.30 -9.96
CA ASP A 191 2.77 -2.73 -11.31
C ASP A 191 2.06 -1.87 -12.37
N ALA A 192 0.80 -1.49 -12.11
CA ALA A 192 0.05 -0.56 -12.95
C ALA A 192 0.73 0.81 -13.02
N LEU A 193 1.15 1.35 -11.87
CA LEU A 193 1.91 2.60 -11.79
C LEU A 193 3.23 2.51 -12.58
N ALA A 194 3.97 1.41 -12.40
CA ALA A 194 5.22 1.19 -13.13
C ALA A 194 5.00 1.13 -14.64
N GLN A 195 3.90 0.51 -15.09
CA GLN A 195 3.56 0.40 -16.51
C GLN A 195 3.15 1.75 -17.11
N LEU A 196 2.30 2.54 -16.43
CA LEU A 196 1.91 3.88 -16.86
C LEU A 196 3.13 4.81 -16.95
N ARG A 197 4.01 4.79 -15.97
CA ARG A 197 5.26 5.57 -15.98
C ARG A 197 6.18 5.18 -17.14
N ARG A 198 6.31 3.91 -17.44
CA ARG A 198 7.16 3.42 -18.56
C ARG A 198 6.63 3.84 -19.92
N THR A 199 5.30 3.83 -20.09
CA THR A 199 4.64 4.21 -21.37
C THR A 199 4.43 5.72 -21.50
N GLY A 200 4.51 6.49 -20.38
CA GLY A 200 4.15 7.91 -20.35
C GLY A 200 2.65 8.15 -20.52
N ALA A 201 1.83 7.11 -20.39
CA ALA A 201 0.38 7.23 -20.44
C ALA A 201 -0.17 7.78 -19.12
N HIS A 202 -1.19 8.63 -19.19
CA HIS A 202 -1.91 9.14 -18.03
C HIS A 202 -3.25 8.44 -17.79
N ILE A 203 -3.75 7.72 -18.81
CA ILE A 203 -5.01 6.99 -18.72
C ILE A 203 -4.77 5.60 -19.28
N ALA A 204 -5.30 4.60 -18.59
CA ALA A 204 -5.30 3.22 -19.04
C ALA A 204 -6.73 2.72 -19.25
N ARG A 205 -6.93 1.87 -20.24
CA ARG A 205 -8.10 1.02 -20.39
C ARG A 205 -7.93 -0.18 -19.46
N VAL A 206 -8.94 -0.51 -18.68
CA VAL A 206 -8.94 -1.68 -17.81
C VAL A 206 -9.83 -2.77 -18.41
N PHE A 207 -9.29 -3.98 -18.51
CA PHE A 207 -10.00 -5.13 -19.06
C PHE A 207 -10.03 -6.30 -18.07
N ASP A 208 -11.04 -7.17 -18.22
CA ASP A 208 -11.19 -8.38 -17.40
C ASP A 208 -10.55 -9.62 -18.04
N ALA A 209 -10.86 -10.81 -17.50
CA ALA A 209 -10.32 -12.08 -17.97
C ALA A 209 -10.86 -12.50 -19.35
N ASP A 210 -12.02 -12.00 -19.74
CA ASP A 210 -12.65 -12.26 -21.04
C ASP A 210 -12.17 -11.28 -22.11
N GLY A 211 -11.43 -10.24 -21.70
CA GLY A 211 -10.88 -9.19 -22.56
C GLY A 211 -11.81 -7.99 -22.71
N ASP A 212 -12.96 -8.01 -22.05
CA ASP A 212 -13.94 -6.95 -22.08
C ASP A 212 -13.49 -5.73 -21.27
N THR A 213 -13.77 -4.53 -21.76
CA THR A 213 -13.45 -3.30 -21.04
C THR A 213 -14.39 -3.09 -19.87
N VAL A 214 -13.84 -3.01 -18.67
CA VAL A 214 -14.60 -2.76 -17.43
C VAL A 214 -14.55 -1.29 -17.00
N GLY A 215 -13.58 -0.52 -17.49
CA GLY A 215 -13.45 0.88 -17.13
C GLY A 215 -12.12 1.49 -17.58
N VAL A 216 -11.80 2.62 -17.00
CA VAL A 216 -10.52 3.31 -17.15
C VAL A 216 -9.87 3.58 -15.81
N LEU A 217 -8.55 3.74 -15.82
CA LEU A 217 -7.74 4.08 -14.66
C LEU A 217 -6.93 5.33 -14.99
N PHE A 218 -6.99 6.32 -14.11
CA PHE A 218 -6.20 7.53 -14.24
C PHE A 218 -4.93 7.45 -13.39
N LEU A 219 -3.81 7.93 -13.92
CA LEU A 219 -2.54 8.00 -13.19
C LEU A 219 -2.67 8.86 -11.93
N GLU A 220 -3.48 9.90 -12.01
CA GLU A 220 -3.77 10.80 -10.90
C GLU A 220 -4.40 10.07 -9.72
N ASP A 221 -5.35 9.16 -9.97
CA ASP A 221 -6.03 8.38 -8.91
C ASP A 221 -5.03 7.41 -8.24
N ILE A 222 -4.13 6.80 -9.02
CA ILE A 222 -3.06 5.96 -8.45
C ILE A 222 -2.15 6.76 -7.52
N ILE A 223 -1.81 7.99 -7.91
CA ILE A 223 -0.93 8.86 -7.10
C ILE A 223 -1.66 9.32 -5.83
N GLU A 224 -2.96 9.60 -5.92
CA GLU A 224 -3.79 9.97 -4.78
C GLU A 224 -3.86 8.82 -3.75
N GLU A 225 -4.04 7.58 -4.20
CA GLU A 225 -3.99 6.40 -3.34
C GLU A 225 -2.63 6.21 -2.65
N LEU A 226 -1.53 6.51 -3.35
CA LEU A 226 -0.18 6.37 -2.80
C LEU A 226 0.17 7.42 -1.74
N ILE A 227 -0.31 8.66 -1.93
CA ILE A 227 0.06 9.81 -1.08
C ILE A 227 -0.98 10.03 0.04
N GLY A 228 -2.21 9.50 -0.14
CA GLY A 228 -3.39 9.86 0.63
C GLY A 228 -4.06 11.13 0.11
N GLU A 229 -5.27 11.42 0.58
CA GLU A 229 -6.01 12.62 0.17
C GLU A 229 -5.16 13.89 0.39
N VAL A 230 -4.67 14.47 -0.68
CA VAL A 230 -4.09 15.82 -0.64
C VAL A 230 -5.26 16.78 -0.49
N GLN A 231 -5.52 17.24 0.73
CA GLN A 231 -6.49 18.31 0.96
C GLN A 231 -6.02 19.54 0.19
N ASP A 232 -6.69 19.80 -0.93
CA ASP A 232 -6.43 20.96 -1.76
C ASP A 232 -6.78 22.22 -0.97
N ALA A 233 -5.75 22.87 -0.40
CA ALA A 233 -5.89 24.09 0.41
C ALA A 233 -6.49 25.27 -0.40
N THR A 234 -6.74 25.09 -1.70
CA THR A 234 -7.26 26.11 -2.62
C THR A 234 -8.76 26.02 -2.87
N ARG A 235 -9.47 24.98 -2.42
CA ARG A 235 -10.94 24.98 -2.39
C ARG A 235 -11.45 25.88 -1.28
N ARG A 236 -11.29 27.19 -1.46
CA ARG A 236 -12.14 28.17 -0.77
C ARG A 236 -13.55 28.08 -1.37
N ARG A 237 -14.51 27.78 -0.52
CA ARG A 237 -15.95 27.87 -0.80
C ARG A 237 -16.32 29.27 -1.28
#